data_cabe5bc258ef4b26896d25a46c708729
#
_entry.id   cabe5bc258ef4b26896d25a46c708729
#
_cell.length_a   1.000
_cell.length_b   1.000
_cell.length_c   1.000
_cell.angle_alpha   90.00
_cell.angle_beta   90.00
_cell.angle_gamma   90.00
#
_symmetry.space_group_name_H-M   'P 1'
#
loop_
_entity.id
_entity.type
_entity.pdbx_description
1 polymer ?
#
loop_
_entity_poly.entity_id
_entity_poly.type
_entity_poly.pdbx_seq_one_letter_code
_entity_poly.pdbx_strand_id
1 'polypeptide(L)'
;RFEFLGKISEQDKANFMSSVGIYVAPNTGGESFGIILAEALAGGACVVASDIPAFDDLLGQGQYGALFKSEDSTDLAKVIIDLLLDEAKRSELATAGRSRGQSFDWDKIAQQIYSVYEMSIVGSDKVKLASDTRSWNRFLTKDEK
;
A
#
# COMPACT_ATOMS: atom_id res chain seq x y z
N ARG A 1 20.15 7.95 19.67
CA ARG A 1 18.94 7.94 20.52
C ARG A 1 17.82 7.24 19.76
N PHE A 2 17.08 6.37 20.43
CA PHE A 2 15.88 5.73 19.90
C PHE A 2 14.72 5.90 20.90
N GLU A 3 13.50 5.81 20.40
CA GLU A 3 12.28 5.98 21.19
C GLU A 3 11.22 4.98 20.70
N PHE A 4 10.48 4.36 21.64
CA PHE A 4 9.35 3.50 21.36
C PHE A 4 8.07 4.28 21.60
N LEU A 5 7.33 4.57 20.53
CA LEU A 5 6.10 5.37 20.61
C LEU A 5 4.91 4.58 21.19
N GLY A 6 4.98 3.24 21.18
CA GLY A 6 3.87 2.40 21.61
C GLY A 6 2.63 2.56 20.73
N LYS A 7 1.46 2.44 21.36
CA LYS A 7 0.19 2.65 20.65
C LYS A 7 -0.11 4.15 20.55
N ILE A 8 -0.15 4.67 19.33
CA ILE A 8 -0.45 6.07 19.03
C ILE A 8 -1.84 6.23 18.42
N SER A 9 -2.41 7.43 18.44
CA SER A 9 -3.66 7.75 17.75
C SER A 9 -3.47 7.82 16.24
N GLU A 10 -4.57 7.75 15.46
CA GLU A 10 -4.51 7.94 14.00
C GLU A 10 -3.97 9.32 13.62
N GLN A 11 -4.30 10.36 14.39
CA GLN A 11 -3.78 11.70 14.17
C GLN A 11 -2.25 11.76 14.42
N ASP A 12 -1.76 11.12 15.48
CA ASP A 12 -0.33 11.08 15.78
C ASP A 12 0.41 10.25 14.72
N LYS A 13 -0.19 9.17 14.21
CA LYS A 13 0.34 8.40 13.10
C LYS A 13 0.50 9.27 11.85
N ALA A 14 -0.52 10.05 11.49
CA ALA A 14 -0.45 10.96 10.34
C ALA A 14 0.63 12.03 10.52
N ASN A 15 0.72 12.62 11.72
CA ASN A 15 1.76 13.59 12.07
C ASN A 15 3.16 12.96 12.01
N PHE A 16 3.32 11.74 12.51
CA PHE A 16 4.57 10.99 12.43
C PHE A 16 4.97 10.76 10.96
N MET A 17 4.06 10.20 10.12
CA MET A 17 4.33 9.95 8.71
C MET A 17 4.75 11.20 7.93
N SER A 18 4.19 12.37 8.30
CA SER A 18 4.54 13.64 7.65
C SER A 18 5.81 14.31 8.18
N SER A 19 6.35 13.84 9.31
CA SER A 19 7.52 14.43 9.97
C SER A 19 8.81 13.63 9.80
N VAL A 20 8.72 12.33 9.46
CA VAL A 20 9.90 11.48 9.34
C VAL A 20 10.59 11.69 7.97
N GLY A 21 11.91 11.78 7.98
CA GLY A 21 12.70 11.90 6.76
C GLY A 21 12.81 10.59 5.98
N ILE A 22 12.91 9.47 6.69
CA ILE A 22 12.94 8.12 6.12
C ILE A 22 11.99 7.24 6.93
N TYR A 23 11.08 6.57 6.25
CA TYR A 23 10.21 5.54 6.82
C TYR A 23 10.69 4.16 6.39
N VAL A 24 10.90 3.25 7.34
CA VAL A 24 11.44 1.91 7.06
C VAL A 24 10.41 0.84 7.36
N ALA A 25 10.13 -0.04 6.40
CA ALA A 25 9.23 -1.18 6.52
C ALA A 25 10.00 -2.50 6.23
N PRO A 26 10.56 -3.15 7.27
CA PRO A 26 11.38 -4.33 7.12
C PRO A 26 10.58 -5.64 7.20
N ASN A 27 9.35 -5.66 6.70
CA ASN A 27 8.50 -6.85 6.70
C ASN A 27 9.14 -7.97 5.86
N THR A 28 9.02 -9.21 6.32
CA THR A 28 9.59 -10.37 5.62
C THR A 28 8.55 -11.15 4.81
N GLY A 29 7.28 -10.76 4.88
CA GLY A 29 6.16 -11.37 4.14
C GLY A 29 4.82 -11.12 4.83
N GLY A 30 3.77 -11.81 4.34
CA GLY A 30 2.42 -11.73 4.91
C GLY A 30 1.65 -10.45 4.57
N GLU A 31 2.20 -9.61 3.69
CA GLU A 31 1.58 -8.36 3.25
C GLU A 31 0.89 -8.56 1.90
N SER A 32 -0.31 -8.04 1.75
CA SER A 32 -1.08 -8.15 0.50
C SER A 32 -1.02 -6.89 -0.36
N PHE A 33 -0.89 -5.71 0.26
CA PHE A 33 -0.84 -4.43 -0.44
C PHE A 33 0.18 -3.45 0.15
N GLY A 34 0.24 -3.32 1.48
CA GLY A 34 1.12 -2.37 2.15
C GLY A 34 0.46 -1.02 2.42
N ILE A 35 -0.73 -1.01 3.02
CA ILE A 35 -1.45 0.22 3.37
C ILE A 35 -0.55 1.19 4.14
N ILE A 36 0.25 0.69 5.07
CA ILE A 36 1.17 1.52 5.87
C ILE A 36 2.21 2.25 5.01
N LEU A 37 2.68 1.61 3.91
CA LEU A 37 3.56 2.27 2.97
C LEU A 37 2.83 3.35 2.18
N ALA A 38 1.60 3.07 1.72
CA ALA A 38 0.79 4.06 1.02
C ALA A 38 0.54 5.31 1.90
N GLU A 39 0.29 5.12 3.20
CA GLU A 39 0.17 6.20 4.18
C GLU A 39 1.48 6.98 4.34
N ALA A 40 2.62 6.30 4.46
CA ALA A 40 3.93 6.94 4.58
C ALA A 40 4.30 7.74 3.32
N LEU A 41 4.04 7.18 2.13
CA LEU A 41 4.19 7.87 0.84
C LEU A 41 3.32 9.12 0.78
N ALA A 42 2.03 9.02 1.12
CA ALA A 42 1.10 10.14 1.14
C ALA A 42 1.55 11.24 2.12
N GLY A 43 2.10 10.86 3.27
CA GLY A 43 2.72 11.77 4.24
C GLY A 43 3.95 12.49 3.70
N GLY A 44 4.61 11.96 2.68
CA GLY A 44 5.80 12.54 2.06
C GLY A 44 7.12 12.04 2.64
N ALA A 45 7.10 10.93 3.39
CA ALA A 45 8.33 10.27 3.82
C ALA A 45 9.06 9.62 2.63
N CYS A 46 10.39 9.60 2.66
CA CYS A 46 11.17 8.71 1.81
C CYS A 46 11.01 7.29 2.34
N VAL A 47 10.33 6.42 1.60
CA VAL A 47 10.07 5.03 2.02
C VAL A 47 11.23 4.13 1.63
N VAL A 48 11.67 3.31 2.59
CA VAL A 48 12.61 2.20 2.40
C VAL A 48 11.88 0.92 2.83
N ALA A 49 11.71 -0.04 1.94
CA ALA A 49 10.99 -1.27 2.23
C ALA A 49 11.76 -2.51 1.73
N SER A 50 11.44 -3.66 2.31
CA SER A 50 11.93 -4.93 1.80
C SER A 50 11.34 -5.24 0.41
N ASP A 51 12.05 -6.03 -0.39
CA ASP A 51 11.69 -6.43 -1.75
C ASP A 51 10.64 -7.54 -1.82
N ILE A 52 9.73 -7.60 -0.84
CA ILE A 52 8.59 -8.54 -0.92
C ILE A 52 7.62 -8.10 -2.03
N PRO A 53 6.93 -9.03 -2.71
CA PRO A 53 6.14 -8.72 -3.90
C PRO A 53 5.16 -7.54 -3.73
N ALA A 54 4.42 -7.48 -2.62
CA ALA A 54 3.47 -6.40 -2.37
C ALA A 54 4.14 -5.01 -2.27
N PHE A 55 5.33 -4.94 -1.68
CA PHE A 55 6.06 -3.68 -1.53
C PHE A 55 6.76 -3.28 -2.83
N ASP A 56 7.30 -4.26 -3.56
CA ASP A 56 7.92 -4.03 -4.86
C ASP A 56 6.89 -3.46 -5.86
N ASP A 57 5.70 -4.05 -5.93
CA ASP A 57 4.59 -3.57 -6.75
C ASP A 57 4.13 -2.15 -6.34
N LEU A 58 3.95 -1.92 -5.03
CA LEU A 58 3.50 -0.62 -4.53
C LEU A 58 4.52 0.48 -4.83
N LEU A 59 5.81 0.19 -4.63
CA LEU A 59 6.93 1.12 -4.87
C LEU A 59 7.39 1.17 -6.33
N GLY A 60 6.73 0.43 -7.24
CA GLY A 60 7.02 0.46 -8.68
C GLY A 60 8.47 0.08 -8.99
N GLN A 61 8.95 -1.02 -8.41
CA GLN A 61 10.32 -1.52 -8.57
C GLN A 61 11.39 -0.47 -8.22
N GLY A 62 11.16 0.27 -7.13
CA GLY A 62 12.09 1.28 -6.63
C GLY A 62 11.89 2.69 -7.19
N GLN A 63 10.87 2.93 -8.02
CA GLN A 63 10.56 4.25 -8.57
C GLN A 63 10.02 5.23 -7.52
N TYR A 64 9.24 4.73 -6.55
CA TYR A 64 8.50 5.54 -5.57
C TYR A 64 9.04 5.41 -4.14
N GLY A 65 10.11 4.67 -3.95
CA GLY A 65 10.79 4.42 -2.69
C GLY A 65 11.96 3.50 -2.92
N ALA A 66 12.83 3.33 -1.95
CA ALA A 66 13.98 2.44 -2.07
C ALA A 66 13.62 1.03 -1.58
N LEU A 67 14.15 0.02 -2.26
CA LEU A 67 14.02 -1.37 -1.88
C LEU A 67 15.33 -1.90 -1.34
N PHE A 68 15.25 -2.82 -0.37
CA PHE A 68 16.38 -3.61 0.10
C PHE A 68 15.99 -5.08 0.12
N LYS A 69 16.97 -5.96 0.04
CA LYS A 69 16.76 -7.40 0.05
C LYS A 69 16.16 -7.86 1.38
N SER A 70 15.01 -8.51 1.32
CA SER A 70 14.32 -9.04 2.51
C SER A 70 15.26 -9.92 3.34
N GLU A 71 15.17 -9.80 4.67
CA GLU A 71 16.00 -10.52 5.65
C GLU A 71 17.51 -10.18 5.58
N ASP A 72 17.92 -9.15 4.84
CA ASP A 72 19.32 -8.71 4.73
C ASP A 72 19.53 -7.36 5.44
N SER A 73 19.95 -7.42 6.71
CA SER A 73 20.21 -6.23 7.51
C SER A 73 21.40 -5.40 6.99
N THR A 74 22.34 -6.01 6.27
CA THR A 74 23.50 -5.33 5.70
C THR A 74 23.06 -4.49 4.50
N ASP A 75 22.20 -5.04 3.65
CA ASP A 75 21.63 -4.31 2.52
C ASP A 75 20.72 -3.17 3.00
N LEU A 76 19.87 -3.42 4.00
CA LEU A 76 19.06 -2.36 4.64
C LEU A 76 19.94 -1.22 5.16
N ALA A 77 21.00 -1.54 5.89
CA ALA A 77 21.90 -0.53 6.44
C ALA A 77 22.56 0.29 5.33
N LYS A 78 23.01 -0.35 4.25
CA LYS A 78 23.56 0.31 3.08
C LYS A 78 22.56 1.28 2.44
N VAL A 79 21.34 0.83 2.15
CA VAL A 79 20.31 1.67 1.53
C VAL A 79 20.00 2.90 2.40
N ILE A 80 19.88 2.73 3.72
CA ILE A 80 19.63 3.85 4.64
C ILE A 80 20.81 4.83 4.64
N ILE A 81 22.04 4.34 4.71
CA ILE A 81 23.25 5.18 4.71
C ILE A 81 23.34 5.98 3.41
N ASP A 82 23.15 5.33 2.27
CA ASP A 82 23.18 5.97 0.95
C ASP A 82 22.16 7.12 0.88
N LEU A 83 20.92 6.90 1.37
CA LEU A 83 19.89 7.93 1.41
C LEU A 83 20.16 9.04 2.45
N LEU A 84 20.84 8.75 3.55
CA LEU A 84 21.23 9.78 4.52
C LEU A 84 22.32 10.69 3.96
N LEU A 85 23.19 10.17 3.13
CA LEU A 85 24.30 10.90 2.50
C LEU A 85 23.88 11.64 1.21
N ASP A 86 22.82 11.18 0.55
CA ASP A 86 22.29 11.79 -0.68
C ASP A 86 20.89 12.40 -0.44
N GLU A 87 20.90 13.67 -0.01
CA GLU A 87 19.65 14.43 0.23
C GLU A 87 18.86 14.64 -1.06
N ALA A 88 19.51 14.81 -2.19
CA ALA A 88 18.84 15.01 -3.48
C ALA A 88 18.04 13.77 -3.87
N LYS A 89 18.65 12.59 -3.76
CA LYS A 89 17.99 11.31 -4.04
C LYS A 89 16.85 11.03 -3.05
N ARG A 90 17.05 11.32 -1.76
CA ARG A 90 16.01 11.19 -0.75
C ARG A 90 14.80 12.07 -1.04
N SER A 91 15.03 13.32 -1.43
CA SER A 91 13.97 14.28 -1.80
C SER A 91 13.25 13.88 -3.10
N GLU A 92 13.96 13.38 -4.10
CA GLU A 92 13.39 12.84 -5.34
C GLU A 92 12.42 11.69 -5.04
N LEU A 93 12.86 10.69 -4.27
CA LEU A 93 12.03 9.55 -3.89
C LEU A 93 10.82 9.96 -3.04
N ALA A 94 10.98 10.87 -2.09
CA ALA A 94 9.89 11.39 -1.28
C ALA A 94 8.83 12.10 -2.14
N THR A 95 9.26 12.90 -3.12
CA THR A 95 8.37 13.62 -4.04
C THR A 95 7.61 12.65 -4.96
N ALA A 96 8.31 11.72 -5.58
CA ALA A 96 7.71 10.70 -6.43
C ALA A 96 6.75 9.80 -5.62
N GLY A 97 7.19 9.39 -4.43
CA GLY A 97 6.40 8.58 -3.50
C GLY A 97 5.12 9.29 -3.07
N ARG A 98 5.18 10.59 -2.75
CA ARG A 98 3.99 11.37 -2.38
C ARG A 98 2.95 11.40 -3.49
N SER A 99 3.38 11.60 -4.73
CA SER A 99 2.49 11.54 -5.89
C SER A 99 1.82 10.16 -6.03
N ARG A 100 2.59 9.09 -5.80
CA ARG A 100 2.09 7.71 -5.80
C ARG A 100 1.08 7.48 -4.67
N GLY A 101 1.40 7.89 -3.43
CA GLY A 101 0.50 7.79 -2.27
C GLY A 101 -0.84 8.49 -2.49
N GLN A 102 -0.82 9.69 -3.06
CA GLN A 102 -2.02 10.44 -3.41
C GLN A 102 -2.88 9.78 -4.51
N SER A 103 -2.33 8.84 -5.29
CA SER A 103 -3.13 8.09 -6.26
C SER A 103 -4.07 7.08 -5.59
N PHE A 104 -3.81 6.70 -4.33
CA PHE A 104 -4.62 5.79 -3.52
C PHE A 104 -5.66 6.51 -2.65
N ASP A 105 -5.86 7.81 -2.86
CA ASP A 105 -6.91 8.57 -2.20
C ASP A 105 -8.29 7.94 -2.43
N TRP A 106 -9.06 7.78 -1.36
CA TRP A 106 -10.36 7.11 -1.40
C TRP A 106 -11.35 7.77 -2.34
N ASP A 107 -11.32 9.09 -2.47
CA ASP A 107 -12.21 9.80 -3.40
C ASP A 107 -11.91 9.41 -4.85
N LYS A 108 -10.63 9.28 -5.21
CA LYS A 108 -10.20 8.86 -6.54
C LYS A 108 -10.57 7.40 -6.80
N ILE A 109 -10.31 6.52 -5.85
CA ILE A 109 -10.64 5.09 -5.96
C ILE A 109 -12.16 4.91 -6.07
N ALA A 110 -12.95 5.62 -5.25
CA ALA A 110 -14.40 5.58 -5.31
C ALA A 110 -14.93 6.02 -6.68
N GLN A 111 -14.38 7.09 -7.26
CA GLN A 111 -14.73 7.53 -8.61
C GLN A 111 -14.43 6.48 -9.68
N GLN A 112 -13.28 5.81 -9.59
CA GLN A 112 -12.93 4.72 -10.51
C GLN A 112 -13.89 3.55 -10.40
N ILE A 113 -14.25 3.14 -9.18
CA ILE A 113 -15.22 2.07 -8.93
C ILE A 113 -16.59 2.48 -9.48
N TYR A 114 -17.02 3.72 -9.23
CA TYR A 114 -18.29 4.24 -9.76
C TYR A 114 -18.35 4.19 -11.28
N SER A 115 -17.27 4.59 -11.96
CA SER A 115 -17.18 4.55 -13.41
C SER A 115 -17.32 3.12 -13.97
N VAL A 116 -16.78 2.12 -13.27
CA VAL A 116 -16.94 0.70 -13.65
C VAL A 116 -18.40 0.26 -13.52
N TYR A 117 -19.08 0.69 -12.46
CA TYR A 117 -20.51 0.41 -12.30
C TYR A 117 -21.36 1.07 -13.38
N GLU A 118 -21.10 2.34 -13.72
CA GLU A 118 -21.79 3.02 -14.81
C GLU A 118 -21.61 2.31 -16.15
N MET A 119 -20.37 1.93 -16.50
CA MET A 119 -20.12 1.16 -17.73
C MET A 119 -20.87 -0.18 -17.74
N SER A 120 -20.97 -0.85 -16.60
CA SER A 120 -21.68 -2.11 -16.46
C SER A 120 -23.20 -1.96 -16.59
N ILE A 121 -23.77 -0.82 -16.20
CA ILE A 121 -25.20 -0.53 -16.31
C ILE A 121 -25.58 -0.14 -17.75
N VAL A 122 -24.75 0.68 -18.40
CA VAL A 122 -25.02 1.21 -19.75
C VAL A 122 -24.73 0.16 -20.85
N GLY A 123 -23.80 -0.77 -20.59
CA GLY A 123 -23.38 -1.78 -21.58
C GLY A 123 -24.06 -3.15 -21.49
N SER A 124 -24.93 -3.38 -20.52
CA SER A 124 -25.46 -4.71 -20.27
C SER A 124 -26.90 -4.88 -20.75
N ASP A 125 -27.08 -5.63 -21.84
CA ASP A 125 -28.12 -6.66 -21.79
C ASP A 125 -27.94 -7.42 -20.47
N LYS A 126 -28.97 -7.41 -19.58
CA LYS A 126 -28.93 -8.09 -18.29
C LYS A 126 -28.30 -9.46 -18.48
N VAL A 127 -27.18 -9.72 -17.85
CA VAL A 127 -26.59 -11.06 -17.81
C VAL A 127 -27.71 -11.96 -17.30
N LYS A 128 -28.33 -12.73 -18.20
CA LYS A 128 -29.26 -13.78 -17.82
C LYS A 128 -28.41 -14.82 -17.11
N LEU A 129 -28.39 -14.76 -15.79
CA LEU A 129 -27.91 -15.87 -15.00
C LEU A 129 -28.67 -17.08 -15.50
N ALA A 130 -27.97 -18.03 -16.12
CA ALA A 130 -28.56 -19.30 -16.45
C ALA A 130 -29.25 -19.79 -15.17
N SER A 131 -30.53 -20.15 -15.26
CA SER A 131 -31.38 -20.52 -14.13
C SER A 131 -30.96 -21.87 -13.53
N ASP A 132 -29.71 -22.00 -13.12
CA ASP A 132 -29.24 -23.10 -12.31
C ASP A 132 -29.28 -22.71 -10.83
N THR A 133 -30.51 -22.59 -10.34
CA THR A 133 -30.84 -22.39 -8.93
C THR A 133 -30.40 -23.55 -8.04
N ARG A 134 -29.83 -24.63 -8.57
CA ARG A 134 -29.39 -25.80 -7.81
C ARG A 134 -28.08 -25.60 -7.05
N SER A 135 -27.28 -24.60 -7.39
CA SER A 135 -26.01 -24.35 -6.73
C SER A 135 -26.13 -23.57 -5.40
N TRP A 136 -27.09 -22.65 -5.28
CA TRP A 136 -27.26 -21.82 -4.11
C TRP A 136 -27.98 -22.50 -2.95
N ASN A 137 -28.91 -23.42 -3.22
CA ASN A 137 -29.62 -24.16 -2.19
C ASN A 137 -28.74 -25.13 -1.38
N ARG A 138 -27.52 -25.42 -1.84
CA ARG A 138 -26.58 -26.30 -1.12
C ARG A 138 -25.95 -25.59 0.10
N PHE A 139 -25.99 -24.27 0.18
CA PHE A 139 -25.46 -23.48 1.29
C PHE A 139 -26.53 -23.07 2.31
N LEU A 140 -27.79 -23.15 1.97
CA LEU A 140 -28.90 -22.69 2.83
C LEU A 140 -29.57 -23.83 3.63
N THR A 141 -29.19 -25.08 3.45
CA THR A 141 -29.80 -26.23 4.14
C THR A 141 -28.84 -27.00 5.05
N LYS A 142 -28.03 -26.31 5.83
CA LYS A 142 -27.15 -26.94 6.79
C LYS A 142 -27.27 -26.34 8.19
N ASP A 143 -28.52 -26.15 8.65
CA ASP A 143 -28.82 -25.98 10.07
C ASP A 143 -30.27 -26.41 10.33
N GLU A 144 -30.50 -27.73 10.39
CA GLU A 144 -31.55 -28.37 11.12
C GLU A 144 -31.31 -29.90 11.15
N LYS A 145 -30.51 -30.31 12.15
CA LYS A 145 -30.70 -31.59 12.88
C LYS A 145 -29.82 -31.58 14.12
#